data_ab4aa18ddcc6b180de82fdc860cacc27
#
_entry.id   ab4aa18ddcc6b180de82fdc860cacc27
#
_cell.length_a   1.000
_cell.length_b   1.000
_cell.length_c   1.000
_cell.angle_alpha   90.00
_cell.angle_beta   90.00
_cell.angle_gamma   90.00
#
_symmetry.space_group_name_H-M   'P 1'
#
loop_
_entity.id
_entity.type
_entity.pdbx_description
1 polymer ?
#
loop_
_entity_poly.entity_id
_entity_poly.type
_entity_poly.pdbx_seq_one_letter_code
_entity_poly.pdbx_strand_id
1 'polypeptide(L)'
;MTPRIRKGHETLGGEPVGLQESPLFGVSDPRELAELLHTPLRSLRRIARASNNYTALQMETGGKLRAVNRPCPALSAIQRRIQYFLGFVPVPDYLHSGVSGRSNLTNAIVHREDTWLCQIDLKAFFFQVTDAKVLRFFRHRMQCAPDVATLLTQLNTTKGHVPLGGHCSPQLAFLVAQPLLDDLDRIAQAEHIRFTTYVDDLSFSGTNATPAFLWSVKQTIHRHGFRYHHDRCHRPGGRRLVTGVLLHKGRMAVRPQLAQRIWTDWSALFTAESDDVSLRALQGRLAVAQQIESRYREGLDSMTLARRTLRESSGPTLLPASVSAIANRKLLHAQEAGQGPAHFDT
;
A
#
# COMPACT_ATOMS: atom_id res chain seq x y z
N MET A 1 -8.96 14.30 -5.50
CA MET A 1 -9.81 13.16 -5.10
C MET A 1 -9.26 11.93 -5.77
N THR A 2 -8.68 11.01 -5.01
CA THR A 2 -8.24 9.70 -5.50
C THR A 2 -9.49 8.87 -5.77
N PRO A 3 -9.66 8.26 -6.96
CA PRO A 3 -10.81 7.41 -7.22
C PRO A 3 -10.82 6.26 -6.23
N ARG A 4 -11.88 6.16 -5.44
CA ARG A 4 -12.12 5.04 -4.53
C ARG A 4 -12.44 3.82 -5.37
N ILE A 5 -11.58 2.81 -5.33
CA ILE A 5 -11.88 1.49 -5.91
C ILE A 5 -13.14 0.97 -5.20
N ARG A 6 -14.18 0.64 -5.95
CA ARG A 6 -15.43 0.12 -5.38
C ARG A 6 -15.18 -1.26 -4.75
N LYS A 7 -15.83 -1.55 -3.62
CA LYS A 7 -15.88 -2.90 -3.04
C LYS A 7 -16.51 -3.83 -4.07
N GLY A 8 -15.90 -5.01 -4.29
CA GLY A 8 -16.46 -6.04 -5.13
C GLY A 8 -17.88 -6.39 -4.70
N HIS A 9 -18.77 -6.59 -5.68
CA HIS A 9 -20.08 -7.16 -5.45
C HIS A 9 -19.94 -8.62 -4.97
N GLU A 10 -20.81 -9.02 -4.05
CA GLU A 10 -20.96 -10.41 -3.63
C GLU A 10 -21.11 -11.32 -4.83
N THR A 11 -20.38 -12.42 -4.82
CA THR A 11 -20.41 -13.47 -5.83
C THR A 11 -21.79 -14.16 -5.81
N LEU A 12 -22.65 -13.80 -6.72
CA LEU A 12 -23.73 -14.70 -7.17
C LEU A 12 -23.09 -15.69 -8.14
N GLY A 13 -22.93 -16.93 -7.73
CA GLY A 13 -22.46 -18.13 -8.40
C GLY A 13 -22.21 -18.08 -9.92
N GLY A 14 -21.19 -17.36 -10.36
CA GLY A 14 -20.74 -17.23 -11.73
C GLY A 14 -19.29 -16.77 -11.73
N GLU A 15 -18.54 -17.06 -12.80
CA GLU A 15 -17.17 -16.62 -12.99
C GLU A 15 -16.96 -15.15 -12.58
N PRO A 16 -15.77 -14.77 -12.06
CA PRO A 16 -15.53 -13.41 -11.57
C PRO A 16 -15.81 -12.42 -12.70
N VAL A 17 -16.94 -11.74 -12.61
CA VAL A 17 -17.31 -10.58 -13.43
C VAL A 17 -16.23 -9.54 -13.17
N GLY A 18 -15.31 -9.33 -14.13
CA GLY A 18 -14.12 -8.67 -13.70
C GLY A 18 -13.68 -7.59 -14.69
N LEU A 19 -12.87 -7.96 -15.64
CA LEU A 19 -12.20 -7.01 -16.54
C LEU A 19 -13.20 -6.35 -17.50
N GLN A 20 -14.30 -7.02 -17.84
CA GLN A 20 -15.36 -6.52 -18.73
C GLN A 20 -16.10 -5.30 -18.19
N GLU A 21 -16.07 -5.04 -16.90
CA GLU A 21 -16.66 -3.84 -16.31
C GLU A 21 -15.85 -2.56 -16.60
N SER A 22 -14.60 -2.71 -17.04
CA SER A 22 -13.77 -1.57 -17.41
C SER A 22 -14.12 -1.05 -18.80
N PRO A 23 -14.35 0.26 -18.99
CA PRO A 23 -14.51 0.85 -20.32
C PRO A 23 -13.31 0.65 -21.27
N LEU A 24 -12.17 0.20 -20.76
CA LEU A 24 -11.01 -0.16 -21.57
C LEU A 24 -11.07 -1.57 -22.12
N PHE A 25 -12.04 -2.39 -21.69
CA PHE A 25 -12.17 -3.78 -22.15
C PHE A 25 -12.64 -3.80 -23.61
N GLY A 26 -11.95 -4.57 -24.44
CA GLY A 26 -12.32 -4.78 -25.85
C GLY A 26 -12.12 -3.58 -26.76
N VAL A 27 -11.51 -2.48 -26.31
CA VAL A 27 -11.28 -1.30 -27.16
C VAL A 27 -10.45 -1.69 -28.39
N SER A 28 -11.06 -1.49 -29.56
CA SER A 28 -10.52 -1.98 -30.83
C SER A 28 -9.96 -0.89 -31.75
N ASP A 29 -10.32 0.39 -31.54
CA ASP A 29 -9.84 1.52 -32.34
C ASP A 29 -9.07 2.53 -31.45
N PRO A 30 -7.85 2.95 -31.83
CA PRO A 30 -7.14 4.03 -31.17
C PRO A 30 -7.91 5.36 -31.10
N ARG A 31 -8.87 5.62 -31.97
CA ARG A 31 -9.74 6.80 -31.91
C ARG A 31 -10.71 6.70 -30.74
N GLU A 32 -11.33 5.53 -30.53
CA GLU A 32 -12.15 5.24 -29.37
C GLU A 32 -11.35 5.43 -28.07
N LEU A 33 -10.12 4.91 -28.01
CA LEU A 33 -9.22 5.14 -26.87
C LEU A 33 -8.96 6.63 -26.65
N ALA A 34 -8.74 7.40 -27.71
CA ALA A 34 -8.48 8.85 -27.64
C ALA A 34 -9.70 9.62 -27.07
N GLU A 35 -10.93 9.21 -27.44
CA GLU A 35 -12.18 9.75 -26.89
C GLU A 35 -12.33 9.38 -25.41
N LEU A 36 -12.14 8.11 -25.05
CA LEU A 36 -12.15 7.65 -23.66
C LEU A 36 -11.16 8.41 -22.80
N LEU A 37 -9.96 8.69 -23.31
CA LEU A 37 -8.91 9.40 -22.57
C LEU A 37 -9.02 10.93 -22.68
N HIS A 38 -10.03 11.46 -23.37
CA HIS A 38 -10.23 12.90 -23.64
C HIS A 38 -8.95 13.58 -24.18
N THR A 39 -8.26 12.90 -25.09
CA THR A 39 -7.00 13.37 -25.64
C THR A 39 -6.98 13.09 -27.14
N PRO A 40 -6.80 14.07 -28.03
CA PRO A 40 -6.74 13.84 -29.47
C PRO A 40 -5.71 12.78 -29.82
N LEU A 41 -6.02 11.86 -30.73
CA LEU A 41 -5.19 10.71 -31.08
C LEU A 41 -3.75 11.10 -31.47
N ARG A 42 -3.60 12.22 -32.19
CA ARG A 42 -2.25 12.74 -32.56
C ARG A 42 -1.45 13.10 -31.30
N SER A 43 -2.07 13.75 -30.32
CA SER A 43 -1.44 14.11 -29.05
C SER A 43 -1.14 12.87 -28.22
N LEU A 44 -2.07 11.91 -28.16
CA LEU A 44 -1.90 10.64 -27.45
C LEU A 44 -0.68 9.87 -27.98
N ARG A 45 -0.56 9.71 -29.30
CA ARG A 45 0.59 9.08 -29.96
C ARG A 45 1.92 9.82 -29.71
N ARG A 46 1.89 11.16 -29.72
CA ARG A 46 3.07 11.97 -29.42
C ARG A 46 3.53 11.77 -27.98
N ILE A 47 2.60 11.83 -27.00
CA ILE A 47 2.91 11.61 -25.59
C ILE A 47 3.42 10.16 -25.38
N ALA A 48 2.77 9.15 -25.95
CA ALA A 48 3.19 7.76 -25.82
C ALA A 48 4.64 7.52 -26.27
N ARG A 49 5.12 8.24 -27.29
CA ARG A 49 6.49 8.10 -27.84
C ARG A 49 7.54 9.01 -27.20
N ALA A 50 7.12 9.97 -26.38
CA ALA A 50 8.06 10.94 -25.81
C ALA A 50 8.90 10.31 -24.70
N SER A 51 10.22 10.49 -24.78
CA SER A 51 11.18 9.97 -23.80
C SER A 51 11.28 10.78 -22.52
N ASN A 52 10.80 12.03 -22.53
CA ASN A 52 10.89 12.99 -21.41
C ASN A 52 9.59 13.12 -20.61
N ASN A 53 8.74 12.11 -20.65
CA ASN A 53 7.45 12.11 -19.95
C ASN A 53 7.55 12.03 -18.41
N TYR A 54 8.71 11.69 -17.87
CA TYR A 54 8.92 11.50 -16.45
C TYR A 54 10.12 12.28 -15.94
N THR A 55 9.96 12.91 -14.77
CA THR A 55 11.05 13.51 -14.00
C THR A 55 11.40 12.59 -12.83
N ALA A 56 12.66 12.20 -12.72
CA ALA A 56 13.15 11.43 -11.60
C ALA A 56 13.26 12.32 -10.35
N LEU A 57 12.65 11.89 -9.25
CA LEU A 57 12.71 12.53 -7.95
C LEU A 57 13.24 11.53 -6.92
N GLN A 58 13.99 12.02 -5.94
CA GLN A 58 14.35 11.25 -4.76
C GLN A 58 13.32 11.53 -3.66
N MET A 59 12.67 10.49 -3.16
CA MET A 59 11.74 10.59 -2.05
C MET A 59 12.20 9.70 -0.90
N GLU A 60 12.25 10.26 0.30
CA GLU A 60 12.50 9.49 1.49
C GLU A 60 11.20 8.82 1.96
N THR A 61 11.19 7.50 2.03
CA THR A 61 10.06 6.72 2.53
C THR A 61 10.57 5.67 3.50
N GLY A 62 10.15 5.78 4.76
CA GLY A 62 10.55 4.85 5.81
C GLY A 62 12.06 4.85 6.11
N GLY A 63 12.74 6.00 5.97
CA GLY A 63 14.19 6.14 6.16
C GLY A 63 15.05 5.63 5.00
N LYS A 64 14.42 5.31 3.84
CA LYS A 64 15.12 4.91 2.61
C LYS A 64 14.82 5.90 1.50
N LEU A 65 15.86 6.35 0.79
CA LEU A 65 15.71 7.12 -0.45
C LEU A 65 15.25 6.19 -1.57
N ARG A 66 14.13 6.57 -2.21
CA ARG A 66 13.58 5.85 -3.36
C ARG A 66 13.52 6.79 -4.57
N ALA A 67 13.99 6.32 -5.71
CA ALA A 67 13.80 7.02 -6.98
C ALA A 67 12.34 6.86 -7.43
N VAL A 68 11.62 7.96 -7.55
CA VAL A 68 10.23 8.02 -7.99
C VAL A 68 10.16 8.76 -9.31
N ASN A 69 9.46 8.23 -10.28
CA ASN A 69 9.29 8.83 -11.60
C ASN A 69 7.96 9.62 -11.65
N ARG A 70 8.03 10.93 -11.54
CA ARG A 70 6.86 11.81 -11.61
C ARG A 70 6.47 12.04 -13.07
N PRO A 71 5.26 11.67 -13.52
CA PRO A 71 4.81 11.95 -14.88
C PRO A 71 4.60 13.44 -15.11
N CYS A 72 4.87 13.92 -16.33
CA CYS A 72 4.54 15.28 -16.74
C CYS A 72 3.02 15.52 -16.66
N PRO A 73 2.55 16.80 -16.58
CA PRO A 73 1.11 17.10 -16.41
C PRO A 73 0.20 16.44 -17.45
N ALA A 74 0.60 16.43 -18.71
CA ALA A 74 -0.18 15.83 -19.78
C ALA A 74 -0.32 14.30 -19.62
N LEU A 75 0.77 13.59 -19.36
CA LEU A 75 0.75 12.15 -19.10
C LEU A 75 0.01 11.85 -17.79
N SER A 76 0.18 12.68 -16.78
CA SER A 76 -0.50 12.57 -15.48
C SER A 76 -2.03 12.58 -15.64
N ALA A 77 -2.57 13.47 -16.46
CA ALA A 77 -4.00 13.53 -16.76
C ALA A 77 -4.51 12.25 -17.44
N ILE A 78 -3.78 11.75 -18.43
CA ILE A 78 -4.09 10.50 -19.13
C ILE A 78 -4.05 9.31 -18.18
N GLN A 79 -3.00 9.18 -17.36
CA GLN A 79 -2.85 8.07 -16.41
C GLN A 79 -3.94 8.06 -15.35
N ARG A 80 -4.38 9.23 -14.85
CA ARG A 80 -5.53 9.31 -13.92
C ARG A 80 -6.80 8.77 -14.53
N ARG A 81 -7.00 9.03 -15.83
CA ARG A 81 -8.17 8.54 -16.51
C ARG A 81 -8.10 7.03 -16.78
N ILE A 82 -6.93 6.51 -17.15
CA ILE A 82 -6.70 5.07 -17.22
C ILE A 82 -6.94 4.42 -15.86
N GLN A 83 -6.40 5.00 -14.78
CA GLN A 83 -6.62 4.54 -13.40
C GLN A 83 -8.11 4.52 -13.06
N TYR A 84 -8.85 5.56 -13.43
CA TYR A 84 -10.30 5.62 -13.20
C TYR A 84 -11.02 4.46 -13.88
N PHE A 85 -10.71 4.15 -15.14
CA PHE A 85 -11.32 3.05 -15.87
C PHE A 85 -10.90 1.67 -15.34
N LEU A 86 -9.65 1.48 -14.97
CA LEU A 86 -9.21 0.26 -14.31
C LEU A 86 -9.84 0.08 -12.92
N GLY A 87 -10.30 1.17 -12.29
CA GLY A 87 -11.00 1.16 -11.01
C GLY A 87 -12.40 0.51 -11.06
N PHE A 88 -12.95 0.24 -12.23
CA PHE A 88 -14.19 -0.52 -12.38
C PHE A 88 -13.97 -2.04 -12.23
N VAL A 89 -12.72 -2.50 -12.39
CA VAL A 89 -12.39 -3.92 -12.21
C VAL A 89 -12.55 -4.29 -10.73
N PRO A 90 -13.36 -5.30 -10.38
CA PRO A 90 -13.49 -5.78 -9.01
C PRO A 90 -12.14 -6.25 -8.45
N VAL A 91 -11.95 -6.05 -7.17
CA VAL A 91 -10.73 -6.46 -6.48
C VAL A 91 -11.02 -7.61 -5.53
N PRO A 92 -10.18 -8.66 -5.48
CA PRO A 92 -10.36 -9.80 -4.60
C PRO A 92 -10.15 -9.42 -3.13
N ASP A 93 -10.64 -10.28 -2.23
CA ASP A 93 -10.58 -10.02 -0.80
C ASP A 93 -9.17 -10.07 -0.22
N TYR A 94 -8.27 -10.79 -0.85
CA TYR A 94 -6.88 -10.85 -0.42
C TYR A 94 -6.08 -9.55 -0.66
N LEU A 95 -6.56 -8.61 -1.51
CA LEU A 95 -5.86 -7.34 -1.77
C LEU A 95 -6.22 -6.30 -0.72
N HIS A 96 -5.23 -5.82 0.04
CA HIS A 96 -5.42 -4.80 1.08
C HIS A 96 -4.83 -3.43 0.73
N SER A 97 -3.98 -3.32 -0.29
CA SER A 97 -3.38 -2.04 -0.71
C SER A 97 -4.22 -1.32 -1.77
N GLY A 98 -4.38 -0.01 -1.63
CA GLY A 98 -5.07 0.83 -2.62
C GLY A 98 -6.58 0.61 -2.74
N VAL A 99 -7.19 -0.15 -1.86
CA VAL A 99 -8.63 -0.46 -1.83
C VAL A 99 -9.35 0.37 -0.77
N SER A 100 -10.48 0.97 -1.13
CA SER A 100 -11.28 1.76 -0.17
C SER A 100 -11.76 0.88 0.98
N GLY A 101 -11.57 1.36 2.23
CA GLY A 101 -11.92 0.63 3.44
C GLY A 101 -10.93 -0.46 3.84
N ARG A 102 -9.85 -0.67 3.07
CA ARG A 102 -8.73 -1.56 3.41
C ARG A 102 -7.46 -0.75 3.70
N SER A 103 -6.58 -1.30 4.53
CA SER A 103 -5.35 -0.64 4.97
C SER A 103 -4.31 -1.67 5.42
N ASN A 104 -3.13 -1.20 5.79
CA ASN A 104 -2.12 -2.02 6.46
C ASN A 104 -2.63 -2.65 7.77
N LEU A 105 -3.54 -1.97 8.47
CA LEU A 105 -4.18 -2.49 9.69
C LEU A 105 -5.15 -3.62 9.37
N THR A 106 -6.05 -3.44 8.39
CA THR A 106 -6.97 -4.51 7.98
C THR A 106 -6.22 -5.73 7.46
N ASN A 107 -5.08 -5.52 6.77
CA ASN A 107 -4.17 -6.59 6.37
C ASN A 107 -3.64 -7.37 7.59
N ALA A 108 -3.15 -6.67 8.60
CA ALA A 108 -2.63 -7.29 9.82
C ALA A 108 -3.70 -8.04 10.63
N ILE A 109 -4.94 -7.50 10.68
CA ILE A 109 -6.08 -8.11 11.40
C ILE A 109 -6.36 -9.53 10.90
N VAL A 110 -6.26 -9.79 9.60
CA VAL A 110 -6.47 -11.13 9.01
C VAL A 110 -5.52 -12.16 9.64
N HIS A 111 -4.30 -11.75 9.99
CA HIS A 111 -3.23 -12.61 10.49
C HIS A 111 -3.04 -12.55 12.02
N ARG A 112 -4.00 -11.99 12.76
CA ARG A 112 -3.85 -11.76 14.22
C ARG A 112 -3.78 -13.04 15.05
N GLU A 113 -4.38 -14.13 14.57
CA GLU A 113 -4.39 -15.40 15.30
C GLU A 113 -2.98 -15.95 15.51
N ASP A 114 -2.78 -16.58 16.67
CA ASP A 114 -1.48 -17.13 17.05
C ASP A 114 -1.23 -18.50 16.40
N THR A 115 -1.13 -18.48 15.07
CA THR A 115 -0.80 -19.64 14.23
C THR A 115 0.53 -19.39 13.53
N TRP A 116 1.00 -20.31 12.68
CA TRP A 116 2.11 -20.04 11.79
C TRP A 116 1.82 -18.81 10.91
N LEU A 117 2.85 -18.01 10.65
CA LEU A 117 2.79 -16.88 9.72
C LEU A 117 4.02 -16.94 8.82
N CYS A 118 3.81 -17.17 7.53
CA CYS A 118 4.84 -17.03 6.51
C CYS A 118 4.63 -15.72 5.73
N GLN A 119 5.72 -15.02 5.48
CA GLN A 119 5.75 -13.77 4.74
C GLN A 119 6.82 -13.84 3.65
N ILE A 120 6.55 -13.24 2.51
CA ILE A 120 7.48 -13.17 1.39
C ILE A 120 7.26 -11.87 0.63
N ASP A 121 8.33 -11.19 0.25
CA ASP A 121 8.30 -9.91 -0.44
C ASP A 121 8.71 -10.11 -1.92
N LEU A 122 7.91 -9.61 -2.86
CA LEU A 122 8.23 -9.63 -4.29
C LEU A 122 9.36 -8.63 -4.58
N LYS A 123 10.52 -9.13 -4.99
CA LYS A 123 11.71 -8.33 -5.24
C LYS A 123 11.47 -7.26 -6.29
N ALA A 124 11.65 -5.98 -5.92
CA ALA A 124 11.54 -4.87 -6.87
C ALA A 124 10.27 -4.95 -7.74
N PHE A 125 9.11 -5.15 -7.12
CA PHE A 125 7.85 -5.54 -7.74
C PHE A 125 7.52 -4.73 -9.01
N PHE A 126 7.53 -3.39 -8.95
CA PHE A 126 7.20 -2.55 -10.11
C PHE A 126 8.16 -2.75 -11.29
N PHE A 127 9.45 -3.03 -11.03
CA PHE A 127 10.43 -3.32 -12.08
C PHE A 127 10.20 -4.67 -12.74
N GLN A 128 9.59 -5.62 -12.04
CA GLN A 128 9.23 -6.93 -12.60
C GLN A 128 7.93 -6.90 -13.41
N VAL A 129 7.13 -5.83 -13.28
CA VAL A 129 5.98 -5.57 -14.14
C VAL A 129 6.48 -4.88 -15.41
N THR A 130 7.07 -5.71 -16.29
CA THR A 130 7.70 -5.26 -17.54
C THR A 130 6.65 -4.80 -18.58
N ASP A 131 7.07 -4.00 -19.54
CA ASP A 131 6.27 -3.58 -20.70
C ASP A 131 5.67 -4.79 -21.44
N ALA A 132 6.41 -5.88 -21.57
CA ALA A 132 5.90 -7.12 -22.18
C ALA A 132 4.74 -7.74 -21.37
N LYS A 133 4.81 -7.72 -20.03
CA LYS A 133 3.71 -8.17 -19.16
C LYS A 133 2.51 -7.23 -19.25
N VAL A 134 2.73 -5.92 -19.28
CA VAL A 134 1.68 -4.90 -19.45
C VAL A 134 1.00 -5.03 -20.81
N LEU A 135 1.77 -5.20 -21.90
CA LEU A 135 1.25 -5.43 -23.23
C LEU A 135 0.35 -6.70 -23.27
N ARG A 136 0.85 -7.78 -22.67
CA ARG A 136 0.10 -9.05 -22.57
C ARG A 136 -1.21 -8.85 -21.81
N PHE A 137 -1.20 -8.08 -20.72
CA PHE A 137 -2.40 -7.76 -19.94
C PHE A 137 -3.44 -7.03 -20.81
N PHE A 138 -3.06 -5.92 -21.47
CA PHE A 138 -4.00 -5.17 -22.30
C PHE A 138 -4.47 -5.96 -23.52
N ARG A 139 -3.58 -6.72 -24.16
CA ARG A 139 -3.92 -7.47 -25.38
C ARG A 139 -4.77 -8.69 -25.10
N HIS A 140 -4.43 -9.51 -24.10
CA HIS A 140 -5.07 -10.81 -23.90
C HIS A 140 -6.10 -10.82 -22.79
N ARG A 141 -5.87 -10.10 -21.69
CA ARG A 141 -6.83 -10.06 -20.59
C ARG A 141 -7.88 -8.95 -20.78
N MET A 142 -7.47 -7.78 -21.23
CA MET A 142 -8.38 -6.68 -21.56
C MET A 142 -8.93 -6.75 -22.97
N GLN A 143 -8.48 -7.71 -23.80
CA GLN A 143 -8.93 -7.93 -25.19
C GLN A 143 -8.81 -6.70 -26.10
N CYS A 144 -7.91 -5.79 -25.80
CA CYS A 144 -7.66 -4.63 -26.63
C CYS A 144 -7.00 -5.01 -27.97
N ALA A 145 -7.30 -4.25 -29.03
CA ALA A 145 -6.58 -4.37 -30.30
C ALA A 145 -5.06 -4.14 -30.13
N PRO A 146 -4.20 -4.72 -30.97
CA PRO A 146 -2.74 -4.66 -30.79
C PRO A 146 -2.16 -3.25 -30.69
N ASP A 147 -2.66 -2.31 -31.48
CA ASP A 147 -2.23 -0.91 -31.51
C ASP A 147 -2.75 -0.14 -30.27
N VAL A 148 -3.96 -0.40 -29.83
CA VAL A 148 -4.51 0.13 -28.56
C VAL A 148 -3.70 -0.39 -27.37
N ALA A 149 -3.44 -1.69 -27.29
CA ALA A 149 -2.65 -2.30 -26.24
C ALA A 149 -1.23 -1.72 -26.19
N THR A 150 -0.64 -1.46 -27.36
CA THR A 150 0.69 -0.83 -27.48
C THR A 150 0.66 0.60 -26.94
N LEU A 151 -0.33 1.41 -27.32
CA LEU A 151 -0.50 2.77 -26.81
C LEU A 151 -0.66 2.80 -25.29
N LEU A 152 -1.55 1.95 -24.74
CA LEU A 152 -1.78 1.84 -23.30
C LEU A 152 -0.49 1.42 -22.58
N THR A 153 0.29 0.49 -23.15
CA THR A 153 1.58 0.07 -22.59
C THR A 153 2.56 1.25 -22.55
N GLN A 154 2.77 1.95 -23.67
CA GLN A 154 3.69 3.08 -23.76
C GLN A 154 3.33 4.24 -22.79
N LEU A 155 2.04 4.48 -22.57
CA LEU A 155 1.57 5.51 -21.63
C LEU A 155 1.79 5.14 -20.15
N ASN A 156 2.01 3.87 -19.85
CA ASN A 156 2.08 3.37 -18.47
C ASN A 156 3.42 2.73 -18.10
N THR A 157 4.36 2.67 -19.03
CA THR A 157 5.71 2.13 -18.80
C THR A 157 6.77 3.15 -19.14
N THR A 158 7.93 3.01 -18.53
CA THR A 158 9.15 3.74 -18.88
C THR A 158 10.35 2.86 -18.60
N LYS A 159 11.40 2.94 -19.41
CA LYS A 159 12.61 2.10 -19.28
C LYS A 159 12.30 0.59 -19.19
N GLY A 160 11.26 0.14 -19.89
CA GLY A 160 10.89 -1.28 -19.97
C GLY A 160 10.03 -1.82 -18.82
N HIS A 161 9.53 -0.98 -17.92
CA HIS A 161 8.72 -1.42 -16.77
C HIS A 161 7.74 -0.34 -16.30
N VAL A 162 6.80 -0.71 -15.43
CA VAL A 162 5.88 0.21 -14.74
C VAL A 162 6.69 1.08 -13.77
N PRO A 163 6.59 2.42 -13.86
CA PRO A 163 7.35 3.33 -13.01
C PRO A 163 6.80 3.39 -11.59
N LEU A 164 7.68 3.50 -10.60
CA LEU A 164 7.29 3.94 -9.27
C LEU A 164 6.92 5.43 -9.33
N GLY A 165 5.66 5.77 -9.03
CA GLY A 165 5.14 7.15 -9.03
C GLY A 165 4.20 7.51 -10.18
N GLY A 166 3.97 6.63 -11.14
CA GLY A 166 2.86 6.77 -12.10
C GLY A 166 1.51 6.65 -11.39
N HIS A 167 0.50 7.39 -11.83
CA HIS A 167 -0.81 7.42 -11.18
C HIS A 167 -1.52 6.06 -11.17
N CYS A 168 -1.48 5.32 -12.28
CA CYS A 168 -2.11 4.00 -12.37
C CYS A 168 -1.16 2.85 -12.01
N SER A 169 0.11 3.14 -11.68
CA SER A 169 1.14 2.12 -11.47
C SER A 169 0.78 1.06 -10.41
N PRO A 170 0.28 1.42 -9.21
CA PRO A 170 -0.08 0.41 -8.22
C PRO A 170 -1.19 -0.53 -8.69
N GLN A 171 -2.25 0.05 -9.28
CA GLN A 171 -3.39 -0.72 -9.76
C GLN A 171 -3.05 -1.58 -10.98
N LEU A 172 -2.32 -1.01 -11.94
CA LEU A 172 -1.89 -1.75 -13.13
C LEU A 172 -0.94 -2.88 -12.75
N ALA A 173 0.02 -2.62 -11.85
CA ALA A 173 0.93 -3.65 -11.38
C ALA A 173 0.19 -4.81 -10.70
N PHE A 174 -0.81 -4.50 -9.86
CA PHE A 174 -1.68 -5.51 -9.29
C PHE A 174 -2.40 -6.33 -10.37
N LEU A 175 -3.09 -5.68 -11.32
CA LEU A 175 -3.86 -6.36 -12.37
C LEU A 175 -2.99 -7.25 -13.28
N VAL A 176 -1.76 -6.82 -13.55
CA VAL A 176 -0.77 -7.60 -14.30
C VAL A 176 -0.29 -8.81 -13.48
N ALA A 177 -0.10 -8.66 -12.18
CA ALA A 177 0.33 -9.74 -11.28
C ALA A 177 -0.84 -10.61 -10.79
N GLN A 178 -2.08 -10.21 -11.01
CA GLN A 178 -3.26 -10.90 -10.49
C GLN A 178 -3.29 -12.41 -10.77
N PRO A 179 -2.90 -12.93 -11.96
CA PRO A 179 -2.85 -14.39 -12.17
C PRO A 179 -1.92 -15.13 -11.21
N LEU A 180 -0.79 -14.50 -10.81
CA LEU A 180 0.07 -15.03 -9.77
C LEU A 180 -0.68 -15.04 -8.42
N LEU A 181 -1.30 -13.91 -8.07
CA LEU A 181 -1.95 -13.73 -6.77
C LEU A 181 -3.17 -14.65 -6.61
N ASP A 182 -3.95 -14.83 -7.68
CA ASP A 182 -5.08 -15.77 -7.70
C ASP A 182 -4.60 -17.23 -7.54
N ASP A 183 -3.48 -17.61 -8.16
CA ASP A 183 -2.87 -18.94 -7.97
C ASP A 183 -2.37 -19.12 -6.53
N LEU A 184 -1.78 -18.09 -5.92
CA LEU A 184 -1.35 -18.11 -4.52
C LEU A 184 -2.54 -18.22 -3.56
N ASP A 185 -3.63 -17.51 -3.84
CA ASP A 185 -4.86 -17.60 -3.05
C ASP A 185 -5.47 -19.01 -3.13
N ARG A 186 -5.53 -19.58 -4.33
CA ARG A 186 -6.07 -20.94 -4.56
C ARG A 186 -5.27 -22.00 -3.80
N ILE A 187 -3.93 -21.96 -3.83
CA ILE A 187 -3.12 -22.94 -3.07
C ILE A 187 -3.23 -22.70 -1.57
N ALA A 188 -3.40 -21.46 -1.11
CA ALA A 188 -3.61 -21.13 0.29
C ALA A 188 -4.98 -21.65 0.78
N GLN A 189 -6.04 -21.44 0.01
CA GLN A 189 -7.39 -21.91 0.33
C GLN A 189 -7.45 -23.46 0.40
N ALA A 190 -6.75 -24.16 -0.50
CA ALA A 190 -6.69 -25.63 -0.48
C ALA A 190 -6.08 -26.19 0.82
N GLU A 191 -5.19 -25.43 1.47
CA GLU A 191 -4.55 -25.79 2.74
C GLU A 191 -5.20 -25.08 3.96
N HIS A 192 -6.37 -24.44 3.78
CA HIS A 192 -7.03 -23.65 4.83
C HIS A 192 -6.16 -22.54 5.43
N ILE A 193 -5.31 -21.94 4.60
CA ILE A 193 -4.40 -20.84 4.94
C ILE A 193 -5.04 -19.52 4.51
N ARG A 194 -4.99 -18.51 5.38
CA ARG A 194 -5.39 -17.14 5.03
C ARG A 194 -4.27 -16.47 4.26
N PHE A 195 -4.60 -15.92 3.13
CA PHE A 195 -3.69 -15.17 2.26
C PHE A 195 -4.11 -13.71 2.16
N THR A 196 -3.16 -12.80 2.22
CA THR A 196 -3.34 -11.40 1.86
C THR A 196 -2.10 -10.85 1.14
N THR A 197 -2.33 -9.79 0.35
CA THR A 197 -1.25 -9.01 -0.26
C THR A 197 -1.41 -7.52 0.05
N TYR A 198 -0.28 -6.87 0.34
CA TYR A 198 -0.17 -5.42 0.49
C TYR A 198 0.96 -4.89 -0.39
N VAL A 199 0.64 -4.51 -1.62
CA VAL A 199 1.57 -4.18 -2.71
C VAL A 199 2.44 -5.40 -3.08
N ASP A 200 3.66 -5.45 -2.58
CA ASP A 200 4.68 -6.47 -2.79
C ASP A 200 4.82 -7.45 -1.62
N ASP A 201 4.25 -7.11 -0.45
CA ASP A 201 4.24 -7.95 0.75
C ASP A 201 3.12 -9.00 0.68
N LEU A 202 3.47 -10.28 0.63
CA LEU A 202 2.57 -11.42 0.68
C LEU A 202 2.61 -12.04 2.07
N SER A 203 1.44 -12.26 2.69
CA SER A 203 1.30 -12.83 4.03
C SER A 203 0.37 -14.03 4.02
N PHE A 204 0.78 -15.11 4.68
CA PHE A 204 0.06 -16.38 4.77
C PHE A 204 0.00 -16.83 6.23
N SER A 205 -1.20 -17.07 6.79
CA SER A 205 -1.34 -17.54 8.18
C SER A 205 -2.34 -18.66 8.33
N GLY A 206 -2.04 -19.59 9.24
CA GLY A 206 -2.83 -20.77 9.52
C GLY A 206 -1.99 -21.88 10.11
N THR A 207 -2.59 -22.95 10.57
CA THR A 207 -1.86 -24.12 11.10
C THR A 207 -0.92 -24.74 10.08
N ASN A 208 -1.29 -24.71 8.81
CA ASN A 208 -0.57 -25.29 7.69
C ASN A 208 0.40 -24.30 6.98
N ALA A 209 0.45 -23.03 7.40
CA ALA A 209 1.34 -22.01 6.82
C ALA A 209 2.82 -22.23 7.24
N THR A 210 3.32 -23.42 7.00
CA THR A 210 4.66 -23.90 7.40
C THR A 210 5.74 -23.54 6.36
N PRO A 211 7.04 -23.73 6.66
CA PRO A 211 8.11 -23.60 5.68
C PRO A 211 7.92 -24.47 4.42
N ALA A 212 7.28 -25.64 4.54
CA ALA A 212 6.97 -26.51 3.41
C ALA A 212 5.94 -25.84 2.46
N PHE A 213 4.88 -25.24 3.03
CA PHE A 213 3.93 -24.45 2.25
C PHE A 213 4.62 -23.26 1.56
N LEU A 214 5.51 -22.55 2.28
CA LEU A 214 6.23 -21.41 1.70
C LEU A 214 7.09 -21.83 0.49
N TRP A 215 7.58 -23.05 0.46
CA TRP A 215 8.28 -23.59 -0.71
C TRP A 215 7.36 -23.65 -1.95
N SER A 216 6.13 -24.10 -1.80
CA SER A 216 5.13 -24.11 -2.90
C SER A 216 4.80 -22.69 -3.39
N VAL A 217 4.71 -21.73 -2.47
CA VAL A 217 4.57 -20.30 -2.78
C VAL A 217 5.73 -19.82 -3.65
N LYS A 218 6.97 -20.11 -3.26
CA LYS A 218 8.19 -19.74 -4.01
C LYS A 218 8.19 -20.30 -5.43
N GLN A 219 7.82 -21.57 -5.58
CA GLN A 219 7.72 -22.20 -6.90
C GLN A 219 6.67 -21.51 -7.77
N THR A 220 5.52 -21.17 -7.20
CA THR A 220 4.44 -20.48 -7.92
C THR A 220 4.88 -19.08 -8.37
N ILE A 221 5.57 -18.32 -7.51
CA ILE A 221 6.13 -17.00 -7.86
C ILE A 221 7.07 -17.12 -9.08
N HIS A 222 7.98 -18.11 -9.07
CA HIS A 222 8.92 -18.32 -10.18
C HIS A 222 8.22 -18.76 -11.48
N ARG A 223 7.19 -19.63 -11.39
CA ARG A 223 6.39 -20.08 -12.53
C ARG A 223 5.73 -18.90 -13.27
N HIS A 224 5.29 -17.88 -12.54
CA HIS A 224 4.71 -16.67 -13.10
C HIS A 224 5.77 -15.63 -13.54
N GLY A 225 7.07 -15.99 -13.49
CA GLY A 225 8.17 -15.12 -13.92
C GLY A 225 8.35 -13.90 -13.02
N PHE A 226 8.03 -14.05 -11.72
CA PHE A 226 8.39 -13.10 -10.67
C PHE A 226 9.52 -13.66 -9.81
N ARG A 227 10.19 -12.76 -9.09
CA ARG A 227 11.23 -13.08 -8.11
C ARG A 227 10.86 -12.49 -6.77
N TYR A 228 11.33 -13.11 -5.71
CA TYR A 228 11.13 -12.65 -4.35
C TYR A 228 12.48 -12.35 -3.68
N HIS A 229 12.44 -11.64 -2.57
CA HIS A 229 13.52 -11.55 -1.60
C HIS A 229 12.90 -11.52 -0.19
N HIS A 230 13.68 -11.71 0.86
CA HIS A 230 13.21 -11.66 2.24
C HIS A 230 11.94 -12.49 2.51
N ASP A 231 12.14 -13.76 2.73
CA ASP A 231 11.07 -14.63 3.21
C ASP A 231 11.30 -15.00 4.67
N ARG A 232 10.21 -15.16 5.41
CA ARG A 232 10.22 -15.50 6.83
C ARG A 232 9.03 -16.38 7.17
N CYS A 233 9.27 -17.38 8.08
CA CYS A 233 8.20 -18.12 8.71
C CYS A 233 8.32 -17.99 10.23
N HIS A 234 7.26 -17.52 10.85
CA HIS A 234 7.14 -17.34 12.28
C HIS A 234 6.29 -18.45 12.89
N ARG A 235 6.81 -19.09 13.93
CA ARG A 235 6.06 -20.07 14.73
C ARG A 235 5.02 -19.37 15.60
N PRO A 236 3.95 -20.08 16.04
CA PRO A 236 3.04 -19.60 17.08
C PRO A 236 3.81 -19.16 18.33
N GLY A 237 3.25 -18.23 19.10
CA GLY A 237 3.85 -17.69 20.32
C GLY A 237 4.88 -16.58 20.12
N GLY A 238 5.44 -16.42 18.91
CA GLY A 238 6.42 -15.40 18.60
C GLY A 238 5.82 -14.01 18.32
N ARG A 239 6.67 -12.96 18.44
CA ARG A 239 6.32 -11.62 17.94
C ARG A 239 6.44 -11.59 16.43
N ARG A 240 5.45 -11.04 15.74
CA ARG A 240 5.35 -11.03 14.29
C ARG A 240 4.97 -9.62 13.80
N LEU A 241 5.64 -9.12 12.79
CA LEU A 241 5.34 -7.81 12.21
C LEU A 241 4.65 -8.00 10.86
N VAL A 242 3.40 -7.54 10.73
CA VAL A 242 2.64 -7.56 9.48
C VAL A 242 2.30 -6.14 9.08
N THR A 243 2.77 -5.69 7.93
CA THR A 243 2.52 -4.34 7.38
C THR A 243 2.66 -3.20 8.40
N GLY A 244 3.64 -3.33 9.31
CA GLY A 244 3.91 -2.30 10.33
C GLY A 244 3.12 -2.42 11.62
N VAL A 245 2.29 -3.47 11.78
CA VAL A 245 1.56 -3.80 13.02
C VAL A 245 2.21 -5.00 13.70
N LEU A 246 2.54 -4.87 14.98
CA LEU A 246 3.09 -5.97 15.77
C LEU A 246 1.96 -6.89 16.25
N LEU A 247 2.09 -8.18 15.95
CA LEU A 247 1.17 -9.23 16.40
C LEU A 247 1.87 -10.11 17.44
N HIS A 248 1.20 -10.38 18.56
CA HIS A 248 1.71 -11.28 19.60
C HIS A 248 0.55 -11.91 20.38
N LYS A 249 0.47 -13.22 20.40
CA LYS A 249 -0.56 -13.99 21.16
C LYS A 249 -1.98 -13.46 20.93
N GLY A 250 -2.36 -13.25 19.65
CA GLY A 250 -3.67 -12.77 19.26
C GLY A 250 -3.94 -11.26 19.52
N ARG A 251 -2.98 -10.52 20.06
CA ARG A 251 -3.06 -9.08 20.30
C ARG A 251 -2.29 -8.30 19.23
N MET A 252 -2.74 -7.09 18.97
CA MET A 252 -2.06 -6.14 18.09
C MET A 252 -1.42 -5.04 18.92
N ALA A 253 -0.23 -4.59 18.51
CA ALA A 253 0.47 -3.49 19.15
C ALA A 253 1.18 -2.61 18.12
N VAL A 254 1.40 -1.36 18.49
CA VAL A 254 2.21 -0.43 17.72
C VAL A 254 3.66 -0.92 17.71
N ARG A 255 4.28 -0.92 16.53
CA ARG A 255 5.70 -1.32 16.41
C ARG A 255 6.61 -0.39 17.23
N PRO A 256 7.68 -0.91 17.87
CA PRO A 256 8.54 -0.14 18.78
C PRO A 256 9.08 1.15 18.16
N GLN A 257 9.48 1.13 16.90
CA GLN A 257 10.03 2.30 16.20
C GLN A 257 9.00 3.43 16.05
N LEU A 258 7.72 3.11 15.85
CA LEU A 258 6.67 4.12 15.79
C LEU A 258 6.38 4.68 17.18
N ALA A 259 6.30 3.81 18.19
CA ALA A 259 6.12 4.22 19.58
C ALA A 259 7.27 5.15 20.05
N GLN A 260 8.50 4.79 19.73
CA GLN A 260 9.67 5.61 20.05
C GLN A 260 9.64 6.97 19.34
N ARG A 261 9.28 7.01 18.04
CA ARG A 261 9.13 8.27 17.31
C ARG A 261 8.05 9.16 17.90
N ILE A 262 6.88 8.58 18.24
CA ILE A 262 5.81 9.33 18.92
C ILE A 262 6.35 9.93 20.22
N TRP A 263 7.08 9.15 21.01
CA TRP A 263 7.69 9.62 22.26
C TRP A 263 8.69 10.76 22.04
N THR A 264 9.62 10.59 21.09
CA THR A 264 10.63 11.61 20.77
C THR A 264 10.00 12.93 20.33
N ASP A 265 9.04 12.84 19.37
CA ASP A 265 8.35 14.03 18.88
C ASP A 265 7.51 14.69 19.97
N TRP A 266 6.84 13.89 20.81
CA TRP A 266 6.06 14.38 21.93
C TRP A 266 6.97 15.13 22.94
N SER A 267 8.10 14.53 23.30
CA SER A 267 9.07 15.15 24.24
C SER A 267 9.65 16.45 23.67
N ALA A 268 9.93 16.50 22.38
CA ALA A 268 10.46 17.70 21.71
C ALA A 268 9.48 18.90 21.77
N LEU A 269 8.17 18.66 21.85
CA LEU A 269 7.17 19.74 21.96
C LEU A 269 7.27 20.55 23.24
N PHE A 270 7.91 20.00 24.29
CA PHE A 270 8.08 20.69 25.58
C PHE A 270 9.42 21.40 25.71
N THR A 271 10.35 21.17 24.78
CA THR A 271 11.73 21.70 24.84
C THR A 271 12.06 22.73 23.74
N ALA A 272 11.21 22.81 22.69
CA ALA A 272 11.42 23.69 21.55
C ALA A 272 10.13 24.43 21.16
N GLU A 273 10.26 25.55 20.44
CA GLU A 273 9.12 26.18 19.77
C GLU A 273 8.51 25.20 18.76
N SER A 274 7.24 24.88 18.96
CA SER A 274 6.53 23.90 18.13
C SER A 274 5.93 24.57 16.91
N ASP A 275 6.31 24.13 15.72
CA ASP A 275 5.70 24.56 14.46
C ASP A 275 4.53 23.63 14.05
N ASP A 276 3.63 24.15 13.17
CA ASP A 276 2.48 23.36 12.66
C ASP A 276 2.91 22.08 11.90
N VAL A 277 4.13 22.06 11.36
CA VAL A 277 4.65 20.89 10.60
C VAL A 277 4.94 19.75 11.55
N SER A 278 5.64 20.02 12.66
CA SER A 278 5.98 19.04 13.70
C SER A 278 4.72 18.50 14.39
N LEU A 279 3.78 19.39 14.74
CA LEU A 279 2.49 19.00 15.32
C LEU A 279 1.66 18.14 14.34
N ARG A 280 1.66 18.47 13.07
CA ARG A 280 0.97 17.68 12.02
C ARG A 280 1.58 16.30 11.89
N ALA A 281 2.90 16.20 11.91
CA ALA A 281 3.61 14.93 11.81
C ALA A 281 3.30 14.02 13.01
N LEU A 282 3.35 14.58 14.23
CA LEU A 282 2.99 13.85 15.45
C LEU A 282 1.51 13.44 15.46
N GLN A 283 0.60 14.34 15.11
CA GLN A 283 -0.83 14.03 14.97
C GLN A 283 -1.07 12.87 14.00
N GLY A 284 -0.40 12.86 12.85
CA GLY A 284 -0.48 11.76 11.87
C GLY A 284 -0.01 10.43 12.46
N ARG A 285 1.10 10.41 13.22
CA ARG A 285 1.61 9.20 13.89
C ARG A 285 0.66 8.70 14.97
N LEU A 286 0.10 9.60 15.79
CA LEU A 286 -0.89 9.27 16.83
C LEU A 286 -2.18 8.72 16.21
N ALA A 287 -2.64 9.29 15.09
CA ALA A 287 -3.81 8.81 14.37
C ALA A 287 -3.65 7.37 13.86
N VAL A 288 -2.44 7.00 13.41
CA VAL A 288 -2.12 5.61 13.04
C VAL A 288 -2.06 4.72 14.29
N ALA A 289 -1.35 5.15 15.34
CA ALA A 289 -1.17 4.38 16.57
C ALA A 289 -2.50 4.12 17.31
N GLN A 290 -3.40 5.09 17.34
CA GLN A 290 -4.71 4.98 17.98
C GLN A 290 -5.62 3.94 17.28
N GLN A 291 -5.47 3.73 15.99
CA GLN A 291 -6.21 2.66 15.28
C GLN A 291 -5.77 1.25 15.71
N ILE A 292 -4.53 1.13 16.21
CA ILE A 292 -3.95 -0.15 16.66
C ILE A 292 -4.18 -0.34 18.15
N GLU A 293 -3.92 0.71 18.96
CA GLU A 293 -4.04 0.70 20.41
C GLU A 293 -4.78 1.95 20.90
N SER A 294 -5.90 1.76 21.58
CA SER A 294 -6.76 2.86 22.09
C SER A 294 -6.06 3.83 23.05
N ARG A 295 -4.97 3.40 23.72
CA ARG A 295 -4.20 4.26 24.64
C ARG A 295 -3.64 5.53 23.99
N TYR A 296 -3.48 5.57 22.66
CA TYR A 296 -3.00 6.74 21.93
C TYR A 296 -4.10 7.78 21.63
N ARG A 297 -5.37 7.49 21.94
CA ARG A 297 -6.51 8.38 21.64
C ARG A 297 -6.38 9.73 22.33
N GLU A 298 -6.11 9.74 23.65
CA GLU A 298 -5.99 10.98 24.42
C GLU A 298 -4.86 11.90 23.88
N GLY A 299 -3.74 11.31 23.47
CA GLY A 299 -2.67 12.04 22.83
C GLY A 299 -3.08 12.65 21.48
N LEU A 300 -3.86 11.92 20.68
CA LEU A 300 -4.40 12.42 19.41
C LEU A 300 -5.37 13.59 19.63
N ASP A 301 -6.27 13.46 20.59
CA ASP A 301 -7.25 14.51 20.93
C ASP A 301 -6.54 15.79 21.40
N SER A 302 -5.51 15.64 22.26
CA SER A 302 -4.67 16.74 22.74
C SER A 302 -3.93 17.45 21.60
N MET A 303 -3.36 16.71 20.64
CA MET A 303 -2.70 17.29 19.48
C MET A 303 -3.67 17.98 18.52
N THR A 304 -4.86 17.45 18.38
CA THR A 304 -5.93 18.06 17.57
C THR A 304 -6.35 19.41 18.16
N LEU A 305 -6.51 19.48 19.48
CA LEU A 305 -6.82 20.72 20.17
C LEU A 305 -5.65 21.74 20.06
N ALA A 306 -4.42 21.31 20.31
CA ALA A 306 -3.23 22.18 20.24
C ALA A 306 -3.09 22.82 18.84
N ARG A 307 -3.29 22.05 17.76
CA ARG A 307 -3.24 22.58 16.40
C ARG A 307 -4.36 23.54 16.06
N ARG A 308 -5.57 23.32 16.62
CA ARG A 308 -6.67 24.25 16.48
C ARG A 308 -6.34 25.59 17.13
N THR A 309 -5.85 25.58 18.37
CA THR A 309 -5.47 26.78 19.11
C THR A 309 -4.35 27.56 18.38
N LEU A 310 -3.34 26.88 17.85
CA LEU A 310 -2.27 27.52 17.07
C LEU A 310 -2.77 28.21 15.77
N ARG A 311 -3.79 27.68 15.15
CA ARG A 311 -4.39 28.29 13.95
C ARG A 311 -5.25 29.51 14.27
N GLU A 312 -5.83 29.54 15.47
CA GLU A 312 -6.67 30.64 15.95
C GLU A 312 -5.81 31.77 16.57
N SER A 313 -4.58 31.49 17.00
CA SER A 313 -3.61 32.47 17.53
C SER A 313 -2.62 32.91 16.44
N SER A 314 -2.53 34.22 16.21
CA SER A 314 -1.67 34.81 15.16
C SER A 314 -0.17 34.91 15.56
N GLY A 315 0.37 33.99 16.38
CA GLY A 315 1.78 34.01 16.81
C GLY A 315 2.25 32.70 17.44
N PRO A 316 3.56 32.53 17.67
CA PRO A 316 4.12 31.35 18.33
C PRO A 316 3.57 31.28 19.75
N THR A 317 2.80 30.25 20.06
CA THR A 317 2.15 30.04 21.34
C THR A 317 2.74 28.80 22.01
N LEU A 318 3.16 28.94 23.26
CA LEU A 318 3.47 27.81 24.14
C LEU A 318 2.21 26.92 24.28
N LEU A 319 2.38 25.61 24.15
CA LEU A 319 1.27 24.67 24.32
C LEU A 319 0.61 24.83 25.69
N PRO A 320 -0.73 24.77 25.79
CA PRO A 320 -1.43 24.89 27.07
C PRO A 320 -0.92 23.87 28.09
N ALA A 321 -0.78 24.28 29.35
CA ALA A 321 -0.32 23.43 30.46
C ALA A 321 -1.17 22.14 30.65
N SER A 322 -2.43 22.16 30.20
CA SER A 322 -3.31 20.99 30.17
C SER A 322 -2.80 19.87 29.24
N VAL A 323 -2.12 20.22 28.15
CA VAL A 323 -1.51 19.23 27.23
C VAL A 323 -0.28 18.59 27.91
N SER A 324 0.49 19.35 28.69
CA SER A 324 1.62 18.84 29.48
C SER A 324 1.21 17.88 30.59
N ALA A 325 0.12 18.17 31.30
CA ALA A 325 -0.33 17.37 32.45
C ALA A 325 -0.85 15.98 32.05
N ILE A 326 -1.56 15.88 30.92
CA ILE A 326 -2.08 14.61 30.39
C ILE A 326 -0.95 13.71 29.89
N ALA A 327 0.07 14.29 29.25
CA ALA A 327 1.22 13.57 28.72
C ALA A 327 2.06 12.90 29.82
N ASN A 328 2.33 13.66 30.91
CA ASN A 328 3.20 13.16 31.98
C ASN A 328 2.56 12.03 32.81
N ARG A 329 1.24 12.00 32.97
CA ARG A 329 0.58 11.01 33.85
C ARG A 329 0.49 9.60 33.28
N LYS A 330 0.28 9.41 31.99
CA LYS A 330 -0.04 8.08 31.43
C LYS A 330 1.04 7.49 30.50
N LEU A 331 1.83 8.33 29.81
CA LEU A 331 3.00 7.84 29.05
C LEU A 331 4.14 7.42 29.97
N LEU A 332 4.32 8.10 31.14
CA LEU A 332 5.25 7.69 32.21
C LEU A 332 4.83 6.37 32.88
N HIS A 333 3.55 6.15 33.15
CA HIS A 333 3.06 4.86 33.70
C HIS A 333 3.27 3.66 32.74
N ALA A 334 3.42 3.89 31.43
CA ALA A 334 3.77 2.82 30.51
C ALA A 334 5.25 2.37 30.63
N GLN A 335 6.15 3.23 31.10
CA GLN A 335 7.53 2.89 31.45
C GLN A 335 7.63 2.16 32.81
N GLU A 336 6.84 2.58 33.80
CA GLU A 336 6.84 1.99 35.14
C GLU A 336 6.19 0.60 35.20
N ALA A 337 5.28 0.29 34.26
CA ALA A 337 4.65 -1.03 34.14
C ALA A 337 5.53 -2.10 33.49
N GLY A 338 6.85 -1.95 33.45
CA GLY A 338 7.80 -2.96 32.98
C GLY A 338 7.78 -3.25 31.47
N GLN A 339 7.20 -2.35 30.66
CA GLN A 339 7.20 -2.42 29.21
C GLN A 339 8.17 -1.39 28.58
N GLY A 340 9.31 -1.19 29.21
CA GLY A 340 10.44 -0.48 28.58
C GLY A 340 10.86 -1.21 27.29
N PRO A 341 11.54 -0.51 26.34
CA PRO A 341 12.03 -1.17 25.14
C PRO A 341 12.99 -2.27 25.58
N ALA A 342 12.53 -3.52 25.47
CA ALA A 342 13.42 -4.66 25.63
C ALA A 342 14.56 -4.50 24.63
N HIS A 343 15.79 -4.51 25.09
CA HIS A 343 16.99 -4.58 24.27
C HIS A 343 16.77 -5.67 23.22
N PHE A 344 16.79 -5.28 21.98
CA PHE A 344 16.77 -6.19 20.86
C PHE A 344 18.21 -6.58 20.59
N ASP A 345 18.65 -7.71 21.08
CA ASP A 345 19.79 -8.40 20.53
C ASP A 345 19.46 -8.83 19.10
N THR A 346 20.41 -8.57 18.23
CA THR A 346 20.51 -8.70 16.77
C THR A 346 20.04 -10.05 16.21
#